data_e5f0932cd1a1106796f056911a6983b2
#
_entry.id   e5f0932cd1a1106796f056911a6983b2
#
_cell.length_a   1.000
_cell.length_b   1.000
_cell.length_c   1.000
_cell.angle_alpha   90.00
_cell.angle_beta   90.00
_cell.angle_gamma   90.00
#
_symmetry.space_group_name_H-M   'P 1'
#
loop_
_entity.id
_entity.type
_entity.pdbx_description
1 polymer ?
#
loop_
_entity_poly.entity_id
_entity_poly.type
_entity_poly.pdbx_seq_one_letter_code
_entity_poly.pdbx_strand_id
1 'polypeptide(L)'
;MEQRKLGDVIASANTGGDAIQKVPIVDYDTGIKCARVGDITNAREYASWAFCNASKSVYDNYKLQAGDILVTRTATLGITQYIAKDISAVYNNGLIRLKVNDTNALPLYIYWAMKTSDFLNYINQMNSATSVRPNMKIDYLLNYQLSIPSIEEQTQFINTVEPLMNAISLNNDEILKLSEFQAIILTTLSSR
;
A
#
# COMPACT_ATOMS: atom_id res chain seq x y z
N MET A 1 8.87 -7.57 -25.25
CA MET A 1 8.80 -6.77 -24.01
C MET A 1 10.21 -6.49 -23.52
N GLU A 2 10.52 -5.24 -23.22
CA GLU A 2 11.83 -4.84 -22.74
C GLU A 2 11.90 -5.08 -21.22
N GLN A 3 12.98 -5.72 -20.76
CA GLN A 3 13.27 -5.88 -19.33
C GLN A 3 13.89 -4.57 -18.82
N ARG A 4 13.29 -4.00 -17.77
CA ARG A 4 13.73 -2.74 -17.16
C ARG A 4 13.77 -2.89 -15.64
N LYS A 5 14.57 -2.08 -14.98
CA LYS A 5 14.51 -1.98 -13.52
C LYS A 5 13.24 -1.25 -13.10
N LEU A 6 12.67 -1.65 -11.98
CA LEU A 6 11.56 -0.92 -11.36
C LEU A 6 11.92 0.57 -11.19
N GLY A 7 13.16 0.86 -10.80
CA GLY A 7 13.64 2.23 -10.63
C GLY A 7 13.56 3.10 -11.88
N ASP A 8 13.60 2.52 -13.09
CA ASP A 8 13.54 3.26 -14.35
C ASP A 8 12.16 3.90 -14.60
N VAL A 9 11.12 3.41 -13.91
CA VAL A 9 9.75 3.91 -14.04
C VAL A 9 9.22 4.53 -12.75
N ILE A 10 10.05 4.68 -11.73
CA ILE A 10 9.68 5.30 -10.45
C ILE A 10 10.16 6.75 -10.43
N ALA A 11 9.23 7.70 -10.27
CA ALA A 11 9.53 9.11 -10.11
C ALA A 11 10.09 9.42 -8.70
N SER A 12 9.60 8.75 -7.68
CA SER A 12 10.14 8.85 -6.33
C SER A 12 9.82 7.63 -5.46
N ALA A 13 10.77 7.27 -4.58
CA ALA A 13 10.63 6.22 -3.60
C ALA A 13 11.07 6.73 -2.23
N ASN A 14 10.19 6.71 -1.23
CA ASN A 14 10.47 7.27 0.09
C ASN A 14 9.92 6.38 1.19
N THR A 15 10.62 6.33 2.32
CA THR A 15 10.08 5.76 3.57
C THR A 15 9.34 6.83 4.37
N GLY A 16 8.51 6.42 5.33
CA GLY A 16 7.77 7.36 6.19
C GLY A 16 8.63 8.24 7.11
N GLY A 17 9.95 8.00 7.16
CA GLY A 17 10.89 8.82 7.92
C GLY A 17 10.73 8.78 9.44
N ASP A 18 11.70 9.31 10.17
CA ASP A 18 11.71 9.29 11.63
C ASP A 18 10.62 10.17 12.26
N ALA A 19 10.22 11.24 11.57
CA ALA A 19 9.16 12.12 12.04
C ALA A 19 7.83 11.36 12.19
N ILE A 20 7.52 10.46 11.25
CA ILE A 20 6.31 9.63 11.30
C ILE A 20 6.38 8.58 12.41
N GLN A 21 7.55 8.05 12.73
CA GLN A 21 7.69 7.10 13.85
C GLN A 21 7.28 7.70 15.19
N LYS A 22 7.43 9.01 15.34
CA LYS A 22 7.12 9.77 16.56
C LYS A 22 5.68 10.31 16.58
N VAL A 23 4.95 10.19 15.47
CA VAL A 23 3.55 10.62 15.42
C VAL A 23 2.70 9.62 16.21
N PRO A 24 2.08 10.04 17.30
CA PRO A 24 1.29 9.14 18.14
C PRO A 24 0.05 8.65 17.39
N ILE A 25 -0.19 7.36 17.49
CA ILE A 25 -1.49 6.78 17.16
C ILE A 25 -2.45 7.13 18.30
N VAL A 26 -3.63 7.57 17.93
CA VAL A 26 -4.68 8.01 18.87
C VAL A 26 -5.98 7.26 18.62
N ASP A 27 -6.85 7.22 19.61
CA ASP A 27 -8.14 6.53 19.62
C ASP A 27 -9.34 7.43 19.27
N TYR A 28 -9.05 8.70 18.96
CA TYR A 28 -10.05 9.68 18.53
C TYR A 28 -9.79 10.15 17.11
N ASP A 29 -10.82 10.66 16.44
CA ASP A 29 -10.75 11.14 15.07
C ASP A 29 -9.98 12.47 14.99
N THR A 30 -8.85 12.44 14.27
CA THR A 30 -8.02 13.62 13.96
C THR A 30 -8.20 14.07 12.52
N GLY A 31 -9.02 13.37 11.73
CA GLY A 31 -9.10 13.53 10.28
C GLY A 31 -7.92 12.94 9.51
N ILE A 32 -6.86 12.46 10.18
CA ILE A 32 -5.66 11.90 9.53
C ILE A 32 -5.38 10.50 10.07
N LYS A 33 -5.23 9.54 9.16
CA LYS A 33 -4.87 8.16 9.49
C LYS A 33 -3.40 7.86 9.19
N CYS A 34 -2.88 6.78 9.77
CA CYS A 34 -1.52 6.32 9.52
C CYS A 34 -1.52 4.87 9.02
N ALA A 35 -1.08 4.66 7.77
CA ALA A 35 -0.81 3.33 7.26
C ALA A 35 0.42 2.72 7.96
N ARG A 36 0.27 1.53 8.50
CA ARG A 36 1.33 0.76 9.17
C ARG A 36 1.53 -0.57 8.49
N VAL A 37 2.68 -1.20 8.73
CA VAL A 37 2.99 -2.52 8.15
C VAL A 37 1.85 -3.52 8.39
N GLY A 38 1.32 -3.59 9.62
CA GLY A 38 0.22 -4.49 9.95
C GLY A 38 -1.08 -4.21 9.20
N ASP A 39 -1.32 -2.98 8.79
CA ASP A 39 -2.50 -2.63 7.99
C ASP A 39 -2.36 -3.18 6.56
N ILE A 40 -1.16 -3.06 5.99
CA ILE A 40 -0.86 -3.55 4.64
C ILE A 40 -0.78 -5.08 4.59
N THR A 41 -0.10 -5.71 5.57
CA THR A 41 0.06 -7.17 5.60
C THR A 41 -1.25 -7.91 5.83
N ASN A 42 -2.19 -7.29 6.54
CA ASN A 42 -3.52 -7.87 6.78
C ASN A 42 -4.59 -7.37 5.79
N ALA A 43 -4.17 -6.70 4.70
CA ALA A 43 -5.05 -6.13 3.68
C ALA A 43 -6.21 -5.30 4.26
N ARG A 44 -5.93 -4.51 5.31
CA ARG A 44 -6.94 -3.68 5.96
C ARG A 44 -7.34 -2.52 5.06
N GLU A 45 -8.63 -2.30 4.94
CA GLU A 45 -9.18 -1.14 4.24
C GLU A 45 -8.87 0.16 5.00
N TYR A 46 -8.75 1.27 4.25
CA TYR A 46 -8.49 2.61 4.81
C TYR A 46 -9.41 2.97 5.98
N ALA A 47 -10.68 2.58 5.92
CA ALA A 47 -11.65 2.85 6.98
C ALA A 47 -11.19 2.32 8.36
N SER A 48 -10.49 1.18 8.39
CA SER A 48 -10.02 0.52 9.62
C SER A 48 -8.62 0.97 10.09
N TRP A 49 -7.92 1.85 9.34
CA TRP A 49 -6.62 2.36 9.77
C TRP A 49 -6.78 3.28 10.98
N ALA A 50 -5.81 3.22 11.88
CA ALA A 50 -5.82 4.05 13.08
C ALA A 50 -5.59 5.53 12.77
N PHE A 51 -6.22 6.40 13.55
CA PHE A 51 -5.93 7.83 13.52
C PHE A 51 -4.57 8.15 14.11
N CYS A 52 -3.99 9.27 13.67
CA CYS A 52 -2.72 9.74 14.19
C CYS A 52 -2.71 11.27 14.34
N ASN A 53 -1.90 11.76 15.26
CA ASN A 53 -1.74 13.19 15.49
C ASN A 53 -0.56 13.73 14.67
N ALA A 54 -0.71 13.77 13.34
CA ALA A 54 0.29 14.31 12.44
C ALA A 54 0.24 15.85 12.41
N SER A 55 1.39 16.49 12.55
CA SER A 55 1.48 17.94 12.30
C SER A 55 1.24 18.23 10.81
N LYS A 56 0.88 19.50 10.50
CA LYS A 56 0.71 19.94 9.11
C LYS A 56 1.92 19.64 8.24
N SER A 57 3.13 19.89 8.73
CA SER A 57 4.38 19.61 8.00
C SER A 57 4.57 18.11 7.72
N VAL A 58 4.26 17.25 8.70
CA VAL A 58 4.32 15.80 8.52
C VAL A 58 3.30 15.34 7.50
N TYR A 59 2.06 15.85 7.59
CA TYR A 59 1.02 15.52 6.62
C TYR A 59 1.40 15.94 5.20
N ASP A 60 1.86 17.17 5.01
CA ASP A 60 2.23 17.70 3.68
C ASP A 60 3.35 16.87 3.02
N ASN A 61 4.31 16.37 3.80
CA ASN A 61 5.43 15.57 3.30
C ASN A 61 5.08 14.10 3.03
N TYR A 62 4.17 13.52 3.81
CA TYR A 62 3.92 12.08 3.82
C TYR A 62 2.48 11.68 3.45
N LYS A 63 1.65 12.63 3.03
CA LYS A 63 0.28 12.31 2.59
C LYS A 63 0.27 11.32 1.43
N LEU A 64 -0.70 10.42 1.47
CA LEU A 64 -0.95 9.45 0.42
C LEU A 64 -1.90 10.03 -0.62
N GLN A 65 -1.61 9.77 -1.88
CA GLN A 65 -2.36 10.26 -3.03
C GLN A 65 -2.73 9.11 -3.96
N ALA A 66 -3.73 9.33 -4.80
CA ALA A 66 -4.10 8.39 -5.86
C ALA A 66 -2.87 8.02 -6.70
N GLY A 67 -2.73 6.74 -7.03
CA GLY A 67 -1.59 6.22 -7.78
C GLY A 67 -0.37 5.85 -6.92
N ASP A 68 -0.32 6.22 -5.64
CA ASP A 68 0.77 5.77 -4.75
C ASP A 68 0.69 4.25 -4.54
N ILE A 69 1.87 3.61 -4.49
CA ILE A 69 2.00 2.19 -4.13
C ILE A 69 2.78 2.11 -2.83
N LEU A 70 2.19 1.50 -1.81
CA LEU A 70 2.87 1.18 -0.55
C LEU A 70 3.47 -0.22 -0.64
N VAL A 71 4.71 -0.36 -0.14
CA VAL A 71 5.43 -1.64 -0.07
C VAL A 71 5.98 -1.83 1.33
N THR A 72 5.71 -2.97 1.95
CA THR A 72 6.28 -3.29 3.27
C THR A 72 7.77 -3.56 3.17
N ARG A 73 8.56 -2.88 4.03
CA ARG A 73 10.01 -3.02 4.08
C ARG A 73 10.55 -3.65 5.36
N THR A 74 9.70 -3.83 6.36
CA THR A 74 10.06 -4.45 7.65
C THR A 74 9.07 -5.55 8.00
N ALA A 75 9.46 -6.48 8.85
CA ALA A 75 8.68 -7.65 9.26
C ALA A 75 8.37 -8.56 8.07
N THR A 76 7.23 -8.43 7.43
CA THR A 76 6.88 -9.15 6.19
C THR A 76 7.19 -8.25 5.00
N LEU A 77 8.17 -8.61 4.19
CA LEU A 77 8.65 -7.78 3.07
C LEU A 77 7.81 -7.96 1.81
N GLY A 78 7.72 -6.89 1.00
CA GLY A 78 7.22 -6.95 -0.36
C GLY A 78 5.69 -7.02 -0.49
N ILE A 79 4.94 -6.96 0.60
CA ILE A 79 3.48 -6.85 0.51
C ILE A 79 3.14 -5.45 0.03
N THR A 80 2.27 -5.37 -0.99
CA THR A 80 1.93 -4.11 -1.66
C THR A 80 0.47 -3.75 -1.49
N GLN A 81 0.20 -2.44 -1.41
CA GLN A 81 -1.14 -1.87 -1.47
C GLN A 81 -1.17 -0.67 -2.41
N TYR A 82 -2.19 -0.62 -3.27
CA TYR A 82 -2.44 0.49 -4.19
C TYR A 82 -3.39 1.50 -3.56
N ILE A 83 -3.09 2.77 -3.71
CA ILE A 83 -3.94 3.87 -3.26
C ILE A 83 -4.75 4.36 -4.47
N ALA A 84 -6.00 3.90 -4.55
CA ALA A 84 -6.85 4.15 -5.72
C ALA A 84 -7.41 5.58 -5.79
N LYS A 85 -7.47 6.31 -4.67
CA LYS A 85 -7.98 7.68 -4.57
C LYS A 85 -7.22 8.46 -3.52
N ASP A 86 -7.28 9.77 -3.57
CA ASP A 86 -6.72 10.63 -2.51
C ASP A 86 -7.38 10.29 -1.16
N ILE A 87 -6.56 10.10 -0.16
CA ILE A 87 -6.99 9.78 1.21
C ILE A 87 -6.27 10.65 2.22
N SER A 88 -6.95 10.94 3.33
CA SER A 88 -6.36 11.70 4.43
C SER A 88 -5.51 10.78 5.33
N ALA A 89 -4.35 10.37 4.83
CA ALA A 89 -3.45 9.49 5.54
C ALA A 89 -1.98 9.79 5.26
N VAL A 90 -1.14 9.42 6.22
CA VAL A 90 0.31 9.33 6.14
C VAL A 90 0.73 7.86 6.28
N TYR A 91 2.03 7.55 6.17
CA TYR A 91 2.54 6.17 6.30
C TYR A 91 3.79 6.13 7.16
N ASN A 92 3.99 5.02 7.87
CA ASN A 92 5.11 4.87 8.79
C ASN A 92 6.40 4.41 8.10
N ASN A 93 7.53 4.45 8.81
CA ASN A 93 8.85 4.09 8.30
C ASN A 93 9.00 2.59 7.94
N GLY A 94 8.07 1.73 8.34
CA GLY A 94 8.03 0.34 7.91
C GLY A 94 7.54 0.12 6.49
N LEU A 95 7.16 1.20 5.80
CA LEU A 95 6.65 1.21 4.44
C LEU A 95 7.53 2.05 3.53
N ILE A 96 7.65 1.64 2.27
CA ILE A 96 8.15 2.44 1.15
C ILE A 96 6.94 2.89 0.34
N ARG A 97 6.82 4.20 0.06
CA ARG A 97 5.88 4.72 -0.92
C ARG A 97 6.60 4.88 -2.25
N LEU A 98 6.04 4.33 -3.30
CA LEU A 98 6.47 4.52 -4.69
C LEU A 98 5.49 5.45 -5.39
N LYS A 99 6.04 6.44 -6.11
CA LYS A 99 5.32 7.20 -7.13
C LYS A 99 5.85 6.79 -8.48
N VAL A 100 4.98 6.30 -9.34
CA VAL A 100 5.34 5.88 -10.70
C VAL A 100 5.46 7.11 -11.59
N ASN A 101 6.40 7.07 -12.53
CA ASN A 101 6.49 8.03 -13.63
C ASN A 101 5.50 7.58 -14.73
N ASP A 102 4.35 8.21 -14.78
CA ASP A 102 3.21 7.85 -15.63
C ASP A 102 3.42 8.07 -17.13
N THR A 103 4.53 8.71 -17.55
CA THR A 103 4.87 8.84 -18.97
C THR A 103 5.29 7.50 -19.61
N ASN A 104 5.81 6.56 -18.80
CA ASN A 104 6.38 5.29 -19.31
C ASN A 104 5.69 4.06 -18.73
N ALA A 105 4.96 4.20 -17.62
CA ALA A 105 4.29 3.11 -16.93
C ALA A 105 3.06 3.59 -16.18
N LEU A 106 1.99 2.83 -16.20
CA LEU A 106 0.78 3.14 -15.44
C LEU A 106 0.91 2.62 -14.00
N PRO A 107 0.61 3.43 -12.97
CA PRO A 107 0.77 3.03 -11.57
C PRO A 107 0.08 1.71 -11.21
N LEU A 108 -1.15 1.51 -11.70
CA LEU A 108 -1.91 0.29 -11.45
C LEU A 108 -1.29 -0.95 -12.12
N TYR A 109 -0.67 -0.78 -13.31
CA TYR A 109 0.08 -1.86 -13.95
C TYR A 109 1.30 -2.26 -13.11
N ILE A 110 2.08 -1.29 -12.65
CA ILE A 110 3.25 -1.56 -11.78
C ILE A 110 2.84 -2.24 -10.48
N TYR A 111 1.73 -1.81 -9.86
CA TYR A 111 1.18 -2.50 -8.69
C TYR A 111 0.92 -3.99 -8.96
N TRP A 112 0.27 -4.32 -10.09
CA TRP A 112 -0.01 -5.70 -10.44
C TRP A 112 1.24 -6.49 -10.81
N ALA A 113 2.22 -5.88 -11.49
CA ALA A 113 3.52 -6.51 -11.75
C ALA A 113 4.24 -6.90 -10.44
N MET A 114 4.03 -6.14 -9.37
CA MET A 114 4.56 -6.45 -8.02
C MET A 114 3.70 -7.47 -7.24
N LYS A 115 2.64 -8.04 -7.82
CA LYS A 115 1.87 -9.16 -7.26
C LYS A 115 2.28 -10.51 -7.85
N THR A 116 3.15 -10.53 -8.84
CA THR A 116 3.59 -11.75 -9.51
C THR A 116 4.47 -12.62 -8.61
N SER A 117 4.50 -13.92 -8.89
CA SER A 117 5.41 -14.86 -8.23
C SER A 117 6.88 -14.46 -8.38
N ASP A 118 7.25 -13.89 -9.52
CA ASP A 118 8.63 -13.44 -9.80
C ASP A 118 9.07 -12.32 -8.85
N PHE A 119 8.20 -11.33 -8.63
CA PHE A 119 8.47 -10.28 -7.65
C PHE A 119 8.57 -10.86 -6.23
N LEU A 120 7.63 -11.71 -5.83
CA LEU A 120 7.66 -12.32 -4.49
C LEU A 120 8.90 -13.20 -4.29
N ASN A 121 9.33 -13.94 -5.31
CA ASN A 121 10.55 -14.72 -5.26
C ASN A 121 11.80 -13.83 -5.15
N TYR A 122 11.86 -12.72 -5.89
CA TYR A 122 12.93 -11.72 -5.76
C TYR A 122 13.03 -11.17 -4.32
N ILE A 123 11.92 -10.80 -3.73
CA ILE A 123 11.89 -10.30 -2.35
C ILE A 123 12.28 -11.40 -1.35
N ASN A 124 11.85 -12.65 -1.56
CA ASN A 124 12.18 -13.77 -0.67
C ASN A 124 13.66 -14.14 -0.66
N GLN A 125 14.39 -13.89 -1.76
CA GLN A 125 15.86 -14.08 -1.76
C GLN A 125 16.55 -13.18 -0.74
N MET A 126 16.03 -11.98 -0.50
CA MET A 126 16.55 -11.08 0.53
C MET A 126 16.27 -11.62 1.95
N ASN A 127 15.09 -12.19 2.19
CA ASN A 127 14.72 -12.77 3.49
C ASN A 127 15.68 -13.89 3.92
N SER A 128 16.14 -14.69 2.94
CA SER A 128 17.04 -15.82 3.18
C SER A 128 18.46 -15.37 3.55
N ALA A 129 18.87 -14.17 3.17
CA ALA A 129 20.21 -13.63 3.39
C ALA A 129 20.37 -12.89 4.74
N THR A 130 19.29 -12.60 5.46
CA THR A 130 19.32 -11.79 6.69
C THR A 130 18.65 -12.52 7.85
N SER A 131 19.43 -12.90 8.87
CA SER A 131 18.97 -13.77 9.97
C SER A 131 18.26 -13.07 11.14
N VAL A 132 18.14 -11.74 11.22
CA VAL A 132 17.71 -11.12 12.49
C VAL A 132 16.52 -10.19 12.43
N ARG A 133 16.35 -9.34 11.44
CA ARG A 133 15.13 -8.54 11.17
C ARG A 133 15.21 -8.01 9.75
N PRO A 134 14.42 -8.54 8.84
CA PRO A 134 14.47 -8.09 7.46
C PRO A 134 14.09 -6.60 7.40
N ASN A 135 14.94 -5.83 6.72
CA ASN A 135 14.74 -4.39 6.50
C ASN A 135 15.18 -4.06 5.07
N MET A 136 14.23 -4.05 4.15
CA MET A 136 14.49 -3.81 2.74
C MET A 136 14.91 -2.37 2.48
N LYS A 137 16.05 -2.20 1.82
CA LYS A 137 16.50 -0.90 1.31
C LYS A 137 15.74 -0.54 0.04
N ILE A 138 15.52 0.76 -0.17
CA ILE A 138 14.86 1.27 -1.38
C ILE A 138 15.60 0.81 -2.64
N ASP A 139 16.94 0.90 -2.66
CA ASP A 139 17.76 0.51 -3.82
C ASP A 139 17.59 -0.96 -4.18
N TYR A 140 17.41 -1.85 -3.19
CA TYR A 140 17.12 -3.25 -3.47
C TYR A 140 15.79 -3.39 -4.20
N LEU A 141 14.73 -2.74 -3.71
CA LEU A 141 13.42 -2.75 -4.36
C LEU A 141 13.49 -2.21 -5.79
N LEU A 142 14.17 -1.08 -5.99
CA LEU A 142 14.28 -0.42 -7.29
C LEU A 142 15.14 -1.21 -8.31
N ASN A 143 15.97 -2.14 -7.87
CA ASN A 143 16.74 -3.03 -8.75
C ASN A 143 15.94 -4.24 -9.28
N TYR A 144 14.72 -4.46 -8.82
CA TYR A 144 13.87 -5.51 -9.38
C TYR A 144 13.70 -5.35 -10.89
N GLN A 145 13.89 -6.44 -11.65
CA GLN A 145 13.73 -6.46 -13.10
C GLN A 145 12.31 -6.89 -13.45
N LEU A 146 11.63 -6.09 -14.28
CA LEU A 146 10.29 -6.42 -14.74
C LEU A 146 10.12 -6.11 -16.22
N SER A 147 9.19 -6.81 -16.88
CA SER A 147 8.78 -6.49 -18.24
C SER A 147 7.80 -5.34 -18.24
N ILE A 148 8.08 -4.30 -19.02
CA ILE A 148 7.19 -3.15 -19.22
C ILE A 148 6.71 -3.17 -20.65
N PRO A 149 5.44 -3.53 -20.89
CA PRO A 149 4.83 -3.47 -22.21
C PRO A 149 4.52 -2.04 -22.64
N SER A 150 4.01 -1.86 -23.85
CA SER A 150 3.52 -0.56 -24.33
C SER A 150 2.39 -0.01 -23.43
N ILE A 151 2.20 1.30 -23.41
CA ILE A 151 1.10 1.94 -22.66
C ILE A 151 -0.27 1.41 -23.09
N GLU A 152 -0.42 1.08 -24.37
CA GLU A 152 -1.66 0.45 -24.90
C GLU A 152 -1.91 -0.92 -24.26
N GLU A 153 -0.89 -1.78 -24.20
CA GLU A 153 -1.00 -3.11 -23.59
C GLU A 153 -1.26 -2.99 -22.08
N GLN A 154 -0.60 -2.05 -21.40
CA GLN A 154 -0.86 -1.75 -19.97
C GLN A 154 -2.31 -1.30 -19.77
N THR A 155 -2.81 -0.42 -20.65
CA THR A 155 -4.19 0.08 -20.57
C THR A 155 -5.20 -1.04 -20.81
N GLN A 156 -4.97 -1.92 -21.77
CA GLN A 156 -5.83 -3.09 -22.01
C GLN A 156 -5.88 -4.01 -20.78
N PHE A 157 -4.73 -4.26 -20.16
CA PHE A 157 -4.67 -5.02 -18.91
C PHE A 157 -5.47 -4.35 -17.79
N ILE A 158 -5.28 -3.05 -17.57
CA ILE A 158 -5.98 -2.28 -16.55
C ILE A 158 -7.50 -2.32 -16.77
N ASN A 159 -7.96 -2.10 -17.99
CA ASN A 159 -9.38 -2.17 -18.35
C ASN A 159 -10.01 -3.54 -18.02
N THR A 160 -9.21 -4.60 -17.98
CA THR A 160 -9.66 -5.94 -17.60
C THR A 160 -9.72 -6.11 -16.09
N VAL A 161 -8.74 -5.59 -15.34
CA VAL A 161 -8.61 -5.85 -13.89
C VAL A 161 -9.33 -4.83 -13.01
N GLU A 162 -9.46 -3.60 -13.45
CA GLU A 162 -10.07 -2.51 -12.67
C GLU A 162 -11.54 -2.79 -12.29
N PRO A 163 -12.41 -3.32 -13.19
CA PRO A 163 -13.77 -3.71 -12.82
C PRO A 163 -13.80 -4.78 -11.73
N LEU A 164 -12.85 -5.71 -11.75
CA LEU A 164 -12.74 -6.76 -10.72
C LEU A 164 -12.30 -6.17 -9.38
N MET A 165 -11.35 -5.24 -9.38
CA MET A 165 -10.93 -4.53 -8.17
C MET A 165 -12.09 -3.74 -7.55
N ASN A 166 -12.86 -3.03 -8.39
CA ASN A 166 -14.02 -2.29 -7.96
C ASN A 166 -15.09 -3.21 -7.34
N ALA A 167 -15.34 -4.36 -7.94
CA ALA A 167 -16.26 -5.36 -7.38
C ALA A 167 -15.77 -5.90 -6.03
N ILE A 168 -14.48 -6.19 -5.89
CA ILE A 168 -13.88 -6.62 -4.62
C ILE A 168 -14.04 -5.53 -3.56
N SER A 169 -13.76 -4.26 -3.90
CA SER A 169 -13.91 -3.15 -2.96
C SER A 169 -15.34 -2.99 -2.49
N LEU A 170 -16.32 -3.06 -3.40
CA LEU A 170 -17.74 -2.98 -3.06
C LEU A 170 -18.18 -4.12 -2.14
N ASN A 171 -17.73 -5.35 -2.41
CA ASN A 171 -18.03 -6.50 -1.56
C ASN A 171 -17.41 -6.34 -0.15
N ASN A 172 -16.21 -5.83 -0.05
CA ASN A 172 -15.55 -5.57 1.23
C ASN A 172 -16.30 -4.50 2.04
N ASP A 173 -16.76 -3.42 1.41
CA ASP A 173 -17.57 -2.39 2.05
C ASP A 173 -18.90 -2.96 2.57
N GLU A 174 -19.53 -3.87 1.80
CA GLU A 174 -20.76 -4.56 2.21
C GLU A 174 -20.52 -5.48 3.40
N ILE A 175 -19.44 -6.26 3.40
CA ILE A 175 -19.05 -7.13 4.53
C ILE A 175 -18.85 -6.31 5.80
N LEU A 176 -18.20 -5.15 5.71
CA LEU A 176 -18.01 -4.26 6.86
C LEU A 176 -19.33 -3.79 7.42
N LYS A 177 -20.26 -3.32 6.59
CA LYS A 177 -21.60 -2.86 7.01
C LYS A 177 -22.40 -3.99 7.65
N LEU A 178 -22.38 -5.20 7.07
CA LEU A 178 -23.05 -6.37 7.64
C LEU A 178 -22.46 -6.75 9.00
N SER A 179 -21.15 -6.66 9.17
CA SER A 179 -20.47 -6.94 10.43
C SER A 179 -20.84 -5.91 11.52
N GLU A 180 -20.93 -4.63 11.17
CA GLU A 180 -21.41 -3.57 12.06
C GLU A 180 -22.85 -3.81 12.48
N PHE A 181 -23.73 -4.17 11.53
CA PHE A 181 -25.13 -4.47 11.82
C PHE A 181 -25.27 -5.68 12.72
N GLN A 182 -24.50 -6.74 12.49
CA GLN A 182 -24.44 -7.90 13.36
C GLN A 182 -24.04 -7.53 14.81
N ALA A 183 -23.01 -6.68 14.96
CA ALA A 183 -22.58 -6.22 16.28
C ALA A 183 -23.68 -5.45 17.03
N ILE A 184 -24.44 -4.60 16.33
CA ILE A 184 -25.58 -3.87 16.90
C ILE A 184 -26.67 -4.85 17.39
N ILE A 185 -27.03 -5.84 16.57
CA ILE A 185 -28.03 -6.85 16.95
C ILE A 185 -27.58 -7.59 18.21
N LEU A 186 -26.33 -8.08 18.25
CA LEU A 186 -25.81 -8.84 19.38
C LEU A 186 -25.79 -8.00 20.67
N THR A 187 -25.42 -6.73 20.57
CA THR A 187 -25.42 -5.80 21.71
C THR A 187 -26.84 -5.57 22.22
N THR A 188 -27.81 -5.40 21.34
CA THR A 188 -29.23 -5.21 21.70
C THR A 188 -29.83 -6.44 22.35
N LEU A 189 -29.43 -7.64 21.91
CA LEU A 189 -29.91 -8.90 22.51
C LEU A 189 -29.28 -9.19 23.88
N SER A 190 -28.02 -8.80 24.09
CA SER A 190 -27.31 -9.02 25.36
C SER A 190 -27.68 -8.00 26.45
N SER A 191 -28.37 -6.91 26.13
CA SER A 191 -28.85 -5.88 27.06
C SER A 191 -30.26 -6.14 27.59
N ARG A 192 -30.86 -7.28 27.24
CA ARG A 192 -32.13 -7.80 27.78
C ARG A 192 -31.89 -8.92 28.78
#